data_3caf99c2eef3fa586ec5f9d0692b0f8c
#
_entry.id   3caf99c2eef3fa586ec5f9d0692b0f8c
#
_cell.length_a   1.000
_cell.length_b   1.000
_cell.length_c   1.000
_cell.angle_alpha   90.00
_cell.angle_beta   90.00
_cell.angle_gamma   90.00
#
_symmetry.space_group_name_H-M   'P 1'
#
loop_
_entity.id
_entity.type
_entity.pdbx_description
1 polymer ?
#
loop_
_entity_poly.entity_id
_entity_poly.type
_entity_poly.pdbx_seq_one_letter_code
_entity_poly.pdbx_strand_id
1 'polypeptide(L)'
;MQIIGRKNEIEELETLYNSRKPEFVAIYGRRRVGKTYLVKELFKDRFTFWHTGLSPYDRERRYLMRDQLQTFYYSLQDYGLTGETCPKSWLEAFRLLEKLLKQKDEGKRMLVFIDELPWMDTARSRFIPAFEHFWNGWAAKHDNIMLIVCGSATTWMTDNLINNKGGLYNRLTSEIQLNPFTLSECEDYFRYQDIVMSRYEMVQAYMTFGGIPHYLNLFDKRLSLPQNIDALLFNRNAKLQNEFDRLFGSLFKNEEDYMKVVRCLAKRRSGYTREEILEATKIKDGGGASDILRALTASKFITPYLPFGQPKRIHYRLCDHFCLFYLHFLDKAEKPEEHFWQNNYMSGKLNAWRGYAFEEVCLSHIPQIKAALGISGINTKESSWIVRDANGKPLSQMDLIIERADNNVNLCEIKFYGSLFEIDKRYDATLRDRMQILINKLSPKQTVKLTTITTFGLKRNEYSGQVQSSLTLDNLF
;
A
#
# COMPACT_ATOMS: atom_id res chain seq x y z
N MET A 1 -5.09 -10.47 21.61
CA MET A 1 -4.72 -10.74 20.20
C MET A 1 -3.23 -10.47 20.02
N GLN A 2 -2.59 -11.09 19.05
CA GLN A 2 -1.15 -10.90 18.78
C GLN A 2 -1.00 -10.04 17.51
N ILE A 3 -0.03 -9.12 17.51
CA ILE A 3 0.33 -8.39 16.29
C ILE A 3 1.16 -9.35 15.42
N ILE A 4 0.76 -9.52 14.18
CA ILE A 4 1.45 -10.38 13.22
C ILE A 4 2.23 -9.52 12.23
N GLY A 5 3.44 -9.94 11.89
CA GLY A 5 4.37 -9.14 11.11
C GLY A 5 4.81 -7.87 11.85
N ARG A 6 5.10 -6.82 11.13
CA ARG A 6 5.39 -5.47 11.67
C ARG A 6 6.56 -5.40 12.64
N LYS A 7 7.53 -6.31 12.50
CA LYS A 7 8.64 -6.42 13.47
C LYS A 7 9.42 -5.12 13.63
N ASN A 8 9.72 -4.46 12.51
CA ASN A 8 10.50 -3.21 12.51
C ASN A 8 9.69 -2.07 13.14
N GLU A 9 8.40 -1.96 12.77
CA GLU A 9 7.52 -0.93 13.31
C GLU A 9 7.27 -1.09 14.81
N ILE A 10 7.15 -2.34 15.27
CA ILE A 10 7.01 -2.66 16.70
C ILE A 10 8.29 -2.28 17.47
N GLU A 11 9.46 -2.71 16.99
CA GLU A 11 10.75 -2.40 17.61
C GLU A 11 11.00 -0.89 17.69
N GLU A 12 10.70 -0.18 16.64
CA GLU A 12 10.81 1.29 16.58
C GLU A 12 9.87 1.95 17.60
N LEU A 13 8.59 1.59 17.61
CA LEU A 13 7.60 2.15 18.52
C LEU A 13 7.93 1.87 20.00
N GLU A 14 8.36 0.64 20.33
CA GLU A 14 8.78 0.30 21.70
C GLU A 14 10.07 1.06 22.09
N THR A 15 11.01 1.23 21.17
CA THR A 15 12.24 2.02 21.42
C THR A 15 11.88 3.46 21.75
N LEU A 16 11.00 4.09 20.97
CA LEU A 16 10.53 5.46 21.19
C LEU A 16 9.71 5.58 22.49
N TYR A 17 8.89 4.58 22.81
CA TYR A 17 8.13 4.56 24.06
C TYR A 17 9.03 4.55 25.29
N ASN A 18 10.13 3.81 25.23
CA ASN A 18 11.09 3.66 26.33
C ASN A 18 12.17 4.77 26.35
N SER A 19 12.17 5.67 25.38
CA SER A 19 13.07 6.82 25.37
C SER A 19 12.71 7.80 26.50
N ARG A 20 13.69 8.58 26.92
CA ARG A 20 13.48 9.69 27.90
C ARG A 20 13.51 11.06 27.20
N LYS A 21 12.80 11.15 26.08
CA LYS A 21 12.70 12.35 25.27
C LYS A 21 11.27 12.53 24.82
N PRO A 22 10.83 13.78 24.52
CA PRO A 22 9.54 13.99 23.89
C PRO A 22 9.56 13.34 22.50
N GLU A 23 8.61 12.46 22.22
CA GLU A 23 8.52 11.73 20.95
C GLU A 23 7.24 12.10 20.21
N PHE A 24 7.38 12.42 18.93
CA PHE A 24 6.28 12.71 18.03
C PHE A 24 6.32 11.78 16.82
N VAL A 25 5.39 10.83 16.76
CA VAL A 25 5.34 9.78 15.76
C VAL A 25 4.13 9.97 14.85
N ALA A 26 4.36 9.94 13.55
CA ALA A 26 3.30 9.93 12.55
C ALA A 26 3.20 8.54 11.91
N ILE A 27 2.04 7.87 12.03
CA ILE A 27 1.74 6.60 11.37
C ILE A 27 0.72 6.84 10.27
N TYR A 28 1.08 6.54 9.02
CA TYR A 28 0.23 6.79 7.88
C TYR A 28 0.27 5.64 6.88
N GLY A 29 -0.63 5.65 5.93
CA GLY A 29 -0.74 4.62 4.91
C GLY A 29 -2.18 4.33 4.56
N ARG A 30 -2.37 3.45 3.59
CA ARG A 30 -3.67 3.05 3.06
C ARG A 30 -4.66 2.69 4.17
N ARG A 31 -5.95 2.93 3.93
CA ARG A 31 -7.02 2.42 4.80
C ARG A 31 -6.98 0.89 4.90
N ARG A 32 -7.29 0.34 6.10
CA ARG A 32 -7.39 -1.10 6.39
C ARG A 32 -6.07 -1.87 6.49
N VAL A 33 -4.92 -1.19 6.47
CA VAL A 33 -3.59 -1.82 6.70
C VAL A 33 -3.27 -2.08 8.18
N GLY A 34 -4.15 -1.67 9.11
CA GLY A 34 -4.03 -1.97 10.53
C GLY A 34 -3.30 -0.91 11.38
N LYS A 35 -3.27 0.37 10.98
CA LYS A 35 -2.62 1.45 11.76
C LYS A 35 -3.11 1.54 13.20
N THR A 36 -4.41 1.76 13.38
CA THR A 36 -5.06 1.82 14.70
C THR A 36 -4.88 0.52 15.48
N TYR A 37 -4.98 -0.62 14.79
CA TYR A 37 -4.79 -1.93 15.40
C TYR A 37 -3.38 -2.11 15.96
N LEU A 38 -2.35 -1.72 15.20
CA LEU A 38 -0.95 -1.79 15.63
C LEU A 38 -0.75 -1.02 16.95
N VAL A 39 -1.15 0.24 16.98
CA VAL A 39 -0.97 1.10 18.15
C VAL A 39 -1.78 0.59 19.34
N LYS A 40 -3.05 0.21 19.11
CA LYS A 40 -3.94 -0.31 20.14
C LYS A 40 -3.40 -1.59 20.79
N GLU A 41 -3.00 -2.56 19.98
CA GLU A 41 -2.54 -3.85 20.50
C GLU A 41 -1.14 -3.78 21.13
N LEU A 42 -0.27 -2.90 20.60
CA LEU A 42 1.07 -2.73 21.15
C LEU A 42 1.04 -2.08 22.53
N PHE A 43 0.23 -1.04 22.68
CA PHE A 43 0.24 -0.24 23.90
C PHE A 43 -0.91 -0.55 24.88
N LYS A 44 -1.98 -1.20 24.44
CA LYS A 44 -3.13 -1.62 25.30
C LYS A 44 -3.52 -0.60 26.36
N ASP A 45 -3.23 -0.91 27.62
CA ASP A 45 -3.64 -0.11 28.79
C ASP A 45 -2.65 1.04 29.11
N ARG A 46 -1.67 1.32 28.23
CA ARG A 46 -0.64 2.35 28.44
C ARG A 46 -1.06 3.75 28.01
N PHE A 47 -2.27 3.93 27.44
CA PHE A 47 -2.72 5.24 26.95
C PHE A 47 -3.05 6.18 28.10
N THR A 48 -2.39 7.34 28.11
CA THR A 48 -2.76 8.46 28.98
C THR A 48 -3.96 9.21 28.41
N PHE A 49 -4.03 9.30 27.06
CA PHE A 49 -5.16 9.88 26.33
C PHE A 49 -5.27 9.25 24.93
N TRP A 50 -6.49 8.96 24.50
CA TRP A 50 -6.79 8.51 23.14
C TRP A 50 -8.02 9.25 22.62
N HIS A 51 -7.91 9.77 21.41
CA HIS A 51 -9.03 10.34 20.66
C HIS A 51 -9.02 9.86 19.21
N THR A 52 -10.19 9.65 18.63
CA THR A 52 -10.35 9.36 17.20
C THR A 52 -11.16 10.47 16.55
N GLY A 53 -10.61 11.10 15.52
CA GLY A 53 -11.30 12.13 14.75
C GLY A 53 -12.63 11.64 14.19
N LEU A 54 -13.65 12.49 14.18
CA LEU A 54 -14.95 12.18 13.62
C LEU A 54 -14.90 12.22 12.10
N SER A 55 -15.34 11.15 11.42
CA SER A 55 -15.36 11.10 9.96
C SER A 55 -16.15 12.28 9.38
N PRO A 56 -15.59 13.08 8.48
CA PRO A 56 -16.29 14.22 7.89
C PRO A 56 -17.41 13.80 6.92
N TYR A 57 -17.48 12.52 6.59
CA TYR A 57 -18.38 11.97 5.59
C TYR A 57 -19.46 11.12 6.25
N ASP A 58 -20.59 11.75 6.53
CA ASP A 58 -21.86 11.05 6.73
C ASP A 58 -22.74 11.29 5.50
N ARG A 59 -23.59 10.31 5.16
CA ARG A 59 -24.48 10.40 3.99
C ARG A 59 -25.49 11.56 4.08
N GLU A 60 -25.80 11.97 5.30
CA GLU A 60 -26.85 12.97 5.56
C GLU A 60 -26.31 14.32 6.04
N ARG A 61 -25.11 14.37 6.60
CA ARG A 61 -24.58 15.58 7.23
C ARG A 61 -23.05 15.64 7.18
N ARG A 62 -22.53 16.82 6.80
CA ARG A 62 -21.12 17.14 6.96
C ARG A 62 -20.85 17.60 8.39
N TYR A 63 -19.98 16.90 9.10
CA TYR A 63 -19.51 17.34 10.41
C TYR A 63 -18.61 18.56 10.31
N LEU A 64 -18.85 19.52 11.23
CA LEU A 64 -18.14 20.80 11.30
C LEU A 64 -17.12 20.77 12.43
N MET A 65 -16.30 21.83 12.52
CA MET A 65 -15.36 22.03 13.63
C MET A 65 -16.02 21.85 15.01
N ARG A 66 -17.25 22.37 15.17
CA ARG A 66 -18.01 22.25 16.42
C ARG A 66 -18.24 20.77 16.82
N ASP A 67 -18.57 19.92 15.87
CA ASP A 67 -18.85 18.51 16.12
C ASP A 67 -17.55 17.77 16.48
N GLN A 68 -16.43 18.10 15.83
CA GLN A 68 -15.10 17.59 16.18
C GLN A 68 -14.67 18.03 17.61
N LEU A 69 -14.85 19.30 17.96
CA LEU A 69 -14.54 19.80 19.29
C LEU A 69 -15.39 19.12 20.36
N GLN A 70 -16.66 18.87 20.08
CA GLN A 70 -17.56 18.18 21.01
C GLN A 70 -17.10 16.74 21.27
N THR A 71 -16.75 15.99 20.23
CA THR A 71 -16.24 14.60 20.39
C THR A 71 -14.87 14.56 21.07
N PHE A 72 -14.00 15.54 20.78
CA PHE A 72 -12.72 15.67 21.46
C PHE A 72 -12.93 15.97 22.97
N TYR A 73 -13.88 16.85 23.30
CA TYR A 73 -14.23 17.16 24.68
C TYR A 73 -14.77 15.92 25.43
N TYR A 74 -15.63 15.10 24.79
CA TYR A 74 -16.09 13.85 25.38
C TYR A 74 -14.92 12.91 25.68
N SER A 75 -13.97 12.78 24.77
CA SER A 75 -12.77 11.98 25.03
C SER A 75 -11.96 12.51 26.22
N LEU A 76 -11.84 13.84 26.37
CA LEU A 76 -11.18 14.41 27.54
C LEU A 76 -11.92 14.06 28.86
N GLN A 77 -13.25 14.05 28.84
CA GLN A 77 -14.06 13.67 30.00
C GLN A 77 -13.92 12.18 30.32
N ASP A 78 -13.93 11.30 29.30
CA ASP A 78 -13.75 9.88 29.48
C ASP A 78 -12.40 9.54 30.12
N TYR A 79 -11.39 10.38 29.86
CA TYR A 79 -10.08 10.27 30.49
C TYR A 79 -9.93 11.04 31.80
N GLY A 80 -11.04 11.61 32.35
CA GLY A 80 -11.11 12.15 33.70
C GLY A 80 -11.04 13.68 33.82
N LEU A 81 -11.15 14.43 32.71
CA LEU A 81 -11.27 15.88 32.80
C LEU A 81 -12.64 16.27 33.36
N THR A 82 -12.67 17.04 34.45
CA THR A 82 -13.89 17.54 35.11
C THR A 82 -13.87 19.04 35.30
N GLY A 83 -15.05 19.64 35.47
CA GLY A 83 -15.18 21.07 35.84
C GLY A 83 -14.91 22.06 34.70
N GLU A 84 -14.79 21.56 33.44
CA GLU A 84 -14.54 22.37 32.26
C GLU A 84 -15.77 22.44 31.34
N THR A 85 -15.82 23.43 30.47
CA THR A 85 -16.84 23.56 29.41
C THR A 85 -16.31 23.09 28.08
N CYS A 86 -17.19 22.70 27.15
CA CYS A 86 -16.81 22.34 25.80
C CYS A 86 -16.06 23.48 25.10
N PRO A 87 -14.85 23.22 24.56
CA PRO A 87 -14.03 24.24 23.92
C PRO A 87 -14.68 24.77 22.64
N LYS A 88 -14.43 26.04 22.31
CA LYS A 88 -14.97 26.70 21.11
C LYS A 88 -13.93 26.78 19.98
N SER A 89 -12.70 26.43 20.26
CA SER A 89 -11.59 26.45 19.31
C SER A 89 -10.61 25.29 19.58
N TRP A 90 -9.81 24.90 18.59
CA TRP A 90 -8.76 23.93 18.77
C TRP A 90 -7.68 24.38 19.76
N LEU A 91 -7.42 25.69 19.84
CA LEU A 91 -6.48 26.22 20.82
C LEU A 91 -6.95 25.95 22.25
N GLU A 92 -8.25 26.17 22.52
CA GLU A 92 -8.86 25.84 23.82
C GLU A 92 -8.86 24.32 24.07
N ALA A 93 -9.20 23.52 23.04
CA ALA A 93 -9.24 22.07 23.14
C ALA A 93 -7.88 21.47 23.52
N PHE A 94 -6.81 21.92 22.89
CA PHE A 94 -5.45 21.48 23.24
C PHE A 94 -5.01 21.98 24.62
N ARG A 95 -5.45 23.16 25.04
CA ARG A 95 -5.19 23.65 26.41
C ARG A 95 -5.89 22.77 27.47
N LEU A 96 -7.09 22.27 27.17
CA LEU A 96 -7.76 21.30 28.05
C LEU A 96 -7.01 19.95 28.07
N LEU A 97 -6.45 19.51 26.93
CA LEU A 97 -5.59 18.34 26.88
C LEU A 97 -4.33 18.53 27.74
N GLU A 98 -3.66 19.68 27.65
CA GLU A 98 -2.52 19.99 28.52
C GLU A 98 -2.89 19.93 30.01
N LYS A 99 -4.07 20.44 30.37
CA LYS A 99 -4.56 20.38 31.75
C LYS A 99 -4.77 18.95 32.21
N LEU A 100 -5.42 18.11 31.40
CA LEU A 100 -5.62 16.69 31.66
C LEU A 100 -4.27 15.96 31.85
N LEU A 101 -3.32 16.18 30.93
CA LEU A 101 -2.02 15.53 30.98
C LEU A 101 -1.22 15.94 32.22
N LYS A 102 -1.27 17.21 32.62
CA LYS A 102 -0.65 17.68 33.89
C LYS A 102 -1.27 17.03 35.12
N GLN A 103 -2.60 16.78 35.11
CA GLN A 103 -3.26 16.09 36.23
C GLN A 103 -2.87 14.60 36.31
N LYS A 104 -2.53 13.98 35.18
CA LYS A 104 -2.14 12.57 35.08
C LYS A 104 -0.64 12.33 35.13
N ASP A 105 0.17 13.37 35.21
CA ASP A 105 1.63 13.23 35.23
C ASP A 105 2.12 12.68 36.57
N GLU A 106 2.50 11.43 36.57
CA GLU A 106 3.13 10.73 37.69
C GLU A 106 4.64 10.55 37.49
N GLY A 107 5.25 11.28 36.55
CA GLY A 107 6.67 11.09 36.15
C GLY A 107 6.92 9.86 35.29
N LYS A 108 5.86 9.11 34.90
CA LYS A 108 5.90 7.99 33.95
C LYS A 108 5.66 8.46 32.53
N ARG A 109 5.94 7.56 31.55
CA ARG A 109 5.66 7.82 30.14
C ARG A 109 4.18 8.11 29.93
N MET A 110 3.87 9.25 29.37
CA MET A 110 2.52 9.67 28.97
C MET A 110 2.35 9.41 27.48
N LEU A 111 1.51 8.46 27.12
CA LEU A 111 1.18 8.12 25.73
C LEU A 111 -0.11 8.80 25.32
N VAL A 112 -0.01 9.71 24.36
CA VAL A 112 -1.13 10.40 23.72
C VAL A 112 -1.30 9.84 22.31
N PHE A 113 -2.47 9.30 22.00
CA PHE A 113 -2.78 8.78 20.69
C PHE A 113 -3.96 9.54 20.06
N ILE A 114 -3.73 10.11 18.88
CA ILE A 114 -4.76 10.78 18.08
C ILE A 114 -4.91 10.04 16.77
N ASP A 115 -6.00 9.30 16.63
CA ASP A 115 -6.31 8.53 15.44
C ASP A 115 -7.14 9.35 14.45
N GLU A 116 -6.95 9.09 13.15
CA GLU A 116 -7.56 9.83 12.02
C GLU A 116 -7.43 11.35 12.16
N LEU A 117 -6.25 11.82 12.53
CA LEU A 117 -5.91 13.24 12.69
C LEU A 117 -6.38 14.14 11.52
N PRO A 118 -6.27 13.71 10.24
CA PRO A 118 -6.73 14.52 9.11
C PRO A 118 -8.21 14.90 9.15
N TRP A 119 -9.06 14.09 9.82
CA TRP A 119 -10.49 14.37 9.91
C TRP A 119 -10.82 15.56 10.84
N MET A 120 -9.92 15.86 11.77
CA MET A 120 -10.08 16.98 12.70
C MET A 120 -9.81 18.34 12.03
N ASP A 121 -9.03 18.35 10.92
CA ASP A 121 -8.71 19.56 10.17
C ASP A 121 -9.84 19.94 9.20
N THR A 122 -10.92 20.48 9.75
CA THR A 122 -12.05 20.97 8.97
C THR A 122 -11.75 22.36 8.38
N ALA A 123 -12.48 22.72 7.32
CA ALA A 123 -12.28 24.00 6.65
C ALA A 123 -12.36 25.18 7.63
N ARG A 124 -11.34 26.05 7.61
CA ARG A 124 -11.22 27.26 8.45
C ARG A 124 -11.13 26.98 9.96
N SER A 125 -10.86 25.76 10.38
CA SER A 125 -10.79 25.38 11.80
C SER A 125 -9.54 25.87 12.51
N ARG A 126 -8.49 26.28 11.77
CA ARG A 126 -7.16 26.59 12.31
C ARG A 126 -6.58 25.46 13.16
N PHE A 127 -6.88 24.21 12.79
CA PHE A 127 -6.42 23.02 13.50
C PHE A 127 -4.90 22.96 13.54
N ILE A 128 -4.22 23.05 12.40
CA ILE A 128 -2.75 22.92 12.31
C ILE A 128 -2.03 23.96 13.18
N PRO A 129 -2.31 25.27 13.12
CA PRO A 129 -1.67 26.23 14.02
C PRO A 129 -1.89 25.94 15.52
N ALA A 130 -3.07 25.47 15.90
CA ALA A 130 -3.36 25.10 17.28
C ALA A 130 -2.58 23.85 17.72
N PHE A 131 -2.47 22.84 16.84
CA PHE A 131 -1.71 21.62 17.05
C PHE A 131 -0.19 21.90 17.13
N GLU A 132 0.32 22.77 16.25
CA GLU A 132 1.70 23.28 16.32
C GLU A 132 1.98 23.98 17.66
N HIS A 133 1.06 24.81 18.12
CA HIS A 133 1.20 25.49 19.39
C HIS A 133 1.24 24.52 20.58
N PHE A 134 0.37 23.50 20.58
CA PHE A 134 0.36 22.44 21.59
C PHE A 134 1.71 21.70 21.62
N TRP A 135 2.21 21.25 20.45
CA TRP A 135 3.46 20.51 20.42
C TRP A 135 4.64 21.37 20.81
N ASN A 136 4.89 22.49 20.11
CA ASN A 136 6.06 23.34 20.33
C ASN A 136 5.99 24.13 21.63
N GLY A 137 4.80 24.57 22.03
CA GLY A 137 4.60 25.38 23.21
C GLY A 137 4.69 24.60 24.50
N TRP A 138 4.21 23.36 24.50
CA TRP A 138 4.09 22.57 25.70
C TRP A 138 4.66 21.14 25.57
N ALA A 139 4.17 20.29 24.69
CA ALA A 139 4.48 18.85 24.67
C ALA A 139 5.98 18.57 24.49
N ALA A 140 6.65 19.26 23.57
CA ALA A 140 8.08 19.11 23.30
C ALA A 140 9.01 19.51 24.48
N LYS A 141 8.47 20.05 25.58
CA LYS A 141 9.21 20.41 26.78
C LYS A 141 9.10 19.37 27.90
N HIS A 142 8.36 18.29 27.67
CA HIS A 142 8.11 17.23 28.65
C HIS A 142 8.72 15.92 28.15
N ASP A 143 9.83 15.52 28.77
CA ASP A 143 10.63 14.36 28.35
C ASP A 143 9.86 13.03 28.45
N ASN A 144 8.76 13.00 29.18
CA ASN A 144 7.93 11.81 29.34
C ASN A 144 6.72 11.75 28.41
N ILE A 145 6.60 12.65 27.41
CA ILE A 145 5.51 12.60 26.44
C ILE A 145 5.89 11.79 25.19
N MET A 146 4.99 10.90 24.75
CA MET A 146 4.96 10.32 23.42
C MET A 146 3.62 10.62 22.78
N LEU A 147 3.64 11.38 21.69
CA LEU A 147 2.47 11.67 20.85
C LEU A 147 2.53 10.81 19.60
N ILE A 148 1.55 9.93 19.43
CA ILE A 148 1.34 9.17 18.20
C ILE A 148 0.14 9.74 17.48
N VAL A 149 0.28 10.05 16.21
CA VAL A 149 -0.83 10.47 15.35
C VAL A 149 -0.98 9.51 14.17
N CYS A 150 -2.22 9.15 13.85
CA CYS A 150 -2.50 8.30 12.69
C CYS A 150 -3.38 9.01 11.67
N GLY A 151 -3.24 8.62 10.40
CA GLY A 151 -4.14 9.07 9.35
C GLY A 151 -4.15 8.17 8.12
N SER A 152 -5.34 7.98 7.55
CA SER A 152 -5.52 7.27 6.28
C SER A 152 -5.42 8.19 5.06
N ALA A 153 -5.64 9.50 5.23
CA ALA A 153 -5.42 10.52 4.20
C ALA A 153 -3.91 10.82 4.05
N THR A 154 -3.21 9.92 3.36
CA THR A 154 -1.74 9.91 3.26
C THR A 154 -1.18 11.24 2.76
N THR A 155 -1.80 11.86 1.75
CA THR A 155 -1.36 13.16 1.23
C THR A 155 -1.46 14.26 2.29
N TRP A 156 -2.56 14.30 3.05
CA TRP A 156 -2.70 15.27 4.14
C TRP A 156 -1.60 15.10 5.19
N MET A 157 -1.33 13.83 5.60
CA MET A 157 -0.25 13.51 6.56
C MET A 157 1.11 13.96 6.02
N THR A 158 1.38 13.68 4.75
CA THR A 158 2.64 14.07 4.11
C THR A 158 2.78 15.59 4.01
N ASP A 159 1.75 16.30 3.55
CA ASP A 159 1.84 17.74 3.30
C ASP A 159 1.81 18.57 4.58
N ASN A 160 1.02 18.18 5.58
CA ASN A 160 0.79 18.98 6.78
C ASN A 160 1.66 18.59 7.99
N LEU A 161 2.21 17.38 8.01
CA LEU A 161 3.10 16.93 9.09
C LEU A 161 4.53 16.70 8.59
N ILE A 162 4.71 15.76 7.63
CA ILE A 162 6.03 15.28 7.21
C ILE A 162 6.80 16.37 6.46
N ASN A 163 6.22 16.91 5.40
CA ASN A 163 6.80 17.99 4.59
C ASN A 163 6.32 19.39 5.02
N ASN A 164 5.86 19.52 6.27
CA ASN A 164 5.41 20.80 6.79
C ASN A 164 6.55 21.83 6.70
N LYS A 165 6.23 23.02 6.18
CA LYS A 165 7.17 24.15 6.08
C LYS A 165 6.99 25.18 7.19
N GLY A 166 6.06 24.93 8.12
CA GLY A 166 5.73 25.78 9.26
C GLY A 166 6.35 25.27 10.56
N GLY A 167 5.63 25.43 11.66
CA GLY A 167 6.10 25.12 13.00
C GLY A 167 6.28 23.64 13.32
N LEU A 168 5.75 22.72 12.48
CA LEU A 168 6.00 21.29 12.62
C LEU A 168 7.22 20.79 11.80
N TYR A 169 7.92 21.67 11.11
CA TYR A 169 9.12 21.28 10.36
C TYR A 169 10.16 20.62 11.28
N ASN A 170 10.65 19.43 10.89
CA ASN A 170 11.59 18.61 11.66
C ASN A 170 11.17 18.35 13.13
N ARG A 171 9.86 18.26 13.41
CA ARG A 171 9.35 17.96 14.76
C ARG A 171 8.97 16.49 14.95
N LEU A 172 8.73 15.78 13.86
CA LEU A 172 8.55 14.32 13.94
C LEU A 172 9.85 13.64 14.33
N THR A 173 9.78 12.76 15.31
CA THR A 173 10.90 11.89 15.70
C THR A 173 10.88 10.59 14.91
N SER A 174 9.72 10.19 14.40
CA SER A 174 9.58 9.05 13.50
C SER A 174 8.38 9.18 12.57
N GLU A 175 8.54 8.61 11.37
CA GLU A 175 7.56 8.55 10.30
C GLU A 175 7.40 7.10 9.85
N ILE A 176 6.26 6.50 10.20
CA ILE A 176 5.98 5.09 9.88
C ILE A 176 4.93 5.02 8.78
N GLN A 177 5.36 4.70 7.56
CA GLN A 177 4.43 4.37 6.48
C GLN A 177 4.04 2.89 6.57
N LEU A 178 2.83 2.60 7.04
CA LEU A 178 2.34 1.24 7.15
C LEU A 178 1.83 0.74 5.79
N ASN A 179 2.56 -0.19 5.21
CA ASN A 179 2.25 -0.80 3.92
C ASN A 179 1.35 -2.05 4.09
N PRO A 180 0.72 -2.58 3.02
CA PRO A 180 0.15 -3.92 3.03
C PRO A 180 1.17 -4.97 3.50
N PHE A 181 0.71 -6.09 4.03
CA PHE A 181 1.58 -7.22 4.36
C PHE A 181 2.33 -7.72 3.13
N THR A 182 3.57 -8.15 3.32
CA THR A 182 4.30 -8.97 2.37
C THR A 182 3.72 -10.38 2.32
N LEU A 183 4.16 -11.21 1.38
CA LEU A 183 3.76 -12.63 1.33
C LEU A 183 4.16 -13.38 2.61
N SER A 184 5.37 -13.11 3.14
CA SER A 184 5.83 -13.69 4.41
C SER A 184 4.93 -13.31 5.59
N GLU A 185 4.55 -12.03 5.69
CA GLU A 185 3.62 -11.58 6.73
C GLU A 185 2.21 -12.15 6.54
N CYS A 186 1.77 -12.39 5.29
CA CYS A 186 0.52 -13.09 5.01
C CYS A 186 0.58 -14.56 5.43
N GLU A 187 1.72 -15.25 5.20
CA GLU A 187 1.92 -16.62 5.66
C GLU A 187 1.83 -16.71 7.18
N ASP A 188 2.51 -15.80 7.90
CA ASP A 188 2.44 -15.72 9.36
C ASP A 188 1.01 -15.42 9.84
N TYR A 189 0.28 -14.54 9.14
CA TYR A 189 -1.09 -14.19 9.46
C TYR A 189 -2.05 -15.37 9.27
N PHE A 190 -1.99 -16.09 8.15
CA PHE A 190 -2.82 -17.26 7.91
C PHE A 190 -2.52 -18.39 8.91
N ARG A 191 -1.24 -18.60 9.25
CA ARG A 191 -0.83 -19.55 10.29
C ARG A 191 -1.44 -19.19 11.66
N TYR A 192 -1.42 -17.90 12.01
CA TYR A 192 -2.03 -17.42 13.26
C TYR A 192 -3.55 -17.63 13.31
N GLN A 193 -4.22 -17.54 12.16
CA GLN A 193 -5.67 -17.75 12.05
C GLN A 193 -6.06 -19.23 11.89
N ASP A 194 -5.12 -20.17 11.96
CA ASP A 194 -5.31 -21.60 11.66
C ASP A 194 -5.87 -21.85 10.25
N ILE A 195 -5.54 -20.99 9.29
CA ILE A 195 -5.93 -21.16 7.89
C ILE A 195 -4.81 -21.90 7.18
N VAL A 196 -5.11 -23.15 6.76
CA VAL A 196 -4.15 -24.00 6.06
C VAL A 196 -4.30 -23.80 4.56
N MET A 197 -3.23 -23.30 3.92
CA MET A 197 -3.13 -23.21 2.46
C MET A 197 -1.67 -23.28 2.02
N SER A 198 -1.45 -23.75 0.80
CA SER A 198 -0.12 -23.77 0.19
C SER A 198 0.35 -22.35 -0.16
N ARG A 199 1.66 -22.13 -0.29
CA ARG A 199 2.20 -20.87 -0.79
C ARG A 199 1.66 -20.51 -2.18
N TYR A 200 1.39 -21.50 -3.02
CA TYR A 200 0.74 -21.33 -4.32
C TYR A 200 -0.66 -20.69 -4.19
N GLU A 201 -1.46 -21.14 -3.23
CA GLU A 201 -2.76 -20.53 -2.90
C GLU A 201 -2.61 -19.17 -2.22
N MET A 202 -1.63 -19.01 -1.33
CA MET A 202 -1.35 -17.71 -0.67
C MET A 202 -1.03 -16.62 -1.69
N VAL A 203 -0.22 -16.95 -2.72
CA VAL A 203 0.06 -16.02 -3.81
C VAL A 203 -1.21 -15.66 -4.58
N GLN A 204 -2.11 -16.62 -4.84
CA GLN A 204 -3.39 -16.32 -5.49
C GLN A 204 -4.34 -15.49 -4.60
N ALA A 205 -4.35 -15.74 -3.29
CA ALA A 205 -5.05 -14.87 -2.33
C ALA A 205 -4.47 -13.45 -2.36
N TYR A 206 -3.15 -13.32 -2.42
CA TYR A 206 -2.46 -12.02 -2.53
C TYR A 206 -2.79 -11.29 -3.82
N MET A 207 -2.82 -11.98 -4.96
CA MET A 207 -3.24 -11.43 -6.26
C MET A 207 -4.66 -10.86 -6.21
N THR A 208 -5.54 -11.44 -5.38
CA THR A 208 -6.96 -11.05 -5.27
C THR A 208 -7.19 -9.93 -4.25
N PHE A 209 -6.61 -10.07 -3.06
CA PHE A 209 -6.91 -9.21 -1.91
C PHE A 209 -5.74 -8.26 -1.54
N GLY A 210 -4.55 -8.47 -2.11
CA GLY A 210 -3.32 -7.85 -1.64
C GLY A 210 -3.00 -8.30 -0.20
N GLY A 211 -1.94 -7.78 0.36
CA GLY A 211 -1.60 -8.02 1.77
C GLY A 211 -2.40 -7.13 2.73
N ILE A 212 -3.71 -6.95 2.53
CA ILE A 212 -4.54 -6.06 3.37
C ILE A 212 -5.11 -6.86 4.54
N PRO A 213 -4.64 -6.62 5.80
CA PRO A 213 -5.03 -7.41 6.96
C PRO A 213 -6.55 -7.51 7.15
N HIS A 214 -7.27 -6.43 6.89
CA HIS A 214 -8.73 -6.42 7.00
C HIS A 214 -9.41 -7.41 6.05
N TYR A 215 -8.92 -7.56 4.83
CA TYR A 215 -9.49 -8.52 3.87
C TYR A 215 -9.12 -9.95 4.25
N LEU A 216 -7.88 -10.18 4.68
CA LEU A 216 -7.41 -11.48 5.12
C LEU A 216 -8.17 -11.98 6.36
N ASN A 217 -8.58 -11.05 7.25
CA ASN A 217 -9.39 -11.38 8.44
C ASN A 217 -10.82 -11.85 8.11
N LEU A 218 -11.27 -11.69 6.87
CA LEU A 218 -12.59 -12.15 6.44
C LEU A 218 -12.62 -13.60 5.96
N PHE A 219 -11.45 -14.24 5.82
CA PHE A 219 -11.34 -15.63 5.38
C PHE A 219 -11.96 -16.57 6.41
N ASP A 220 -12.69 -17.55 5.92
CA ASP A 220 -13.19 -18.67 6.72
C ASP A 220 -12.26 -19.88 6.56
N LYS A 221 -11.65 -20.32 7.65
CA LYS A 221 -10.70 -21.45 7.66
C LYS A 221 -11.30 -22.80 7.25
N ARG A 222 -12.63 -22.91 7.22
CA ARG A 222 -13.36 -24.11 6.77
C ARG A 222 -13.51 -24.17 5.25
N LEU A 223 -13.25 -23.08 4.56
CA LEU A 223 -13.42 -22.96 3.11
C LEU A 223 -12.07 -23.00 2.39
N SER A 224 -12.05 -23.62 1.21
CA SER A 224 -10.91 -23.53 0.30
C SER A 224 -10.73 -22.09 -0.20
N LEU A 225 -9.57 -21.78 -0.80
CA LEU A 225 -9.33 -20.45 -1.40
C LEU A 225 -10.40 -20.07 -2.44
N PRO A 226 -10.77 -20.92 -3.43
CA PRO A 226 -11.84 -20.58 -4.37
C PRO A 226 -13.18 -20.29 -3.70
N GLN A 227 -13.54 -21.05 -2.67
CA GLN A 227 -14.77 -20.81 -1.90
C GLN A 227 -14.72 -19.49 -1.12
N ASN A 228 -13.58 -19.13 -0.51
CA ASN A 228 -13.40 -17.85 0.15
C ASN A 228 -13.51 -16.68 -0.83
N ILE A 229 -12.92 -16.80 -2.03
CA ILE A 229 -13.02 -15.77 -3.07
C ILE A 229 -14.48 -15.56 -3.47
N ASP A 230 -15.23 -16.63 -3.73
CA ASP A 230 -16.65 -16.54 -4.09
C ASP A 230 -17.49 -15.96 -2.94
N ALA A 231 -17.27 -16.41 -1.71
CA ALA A 231 -17.99 -15.92 -0.53
C ALA A 231 -17.79 -14.43 -0.26
N LEU A 232 -16.58 -13.92 -0.54
CA LEU A 232 -16.22 -12.54 -0.26
C LEU A 232 -16.54 -11.56 -1.40
N LEU A 233 -16.62 -12.04 -2.67
CA LEU A 233 -16.66 -11.17 -3.85
C LEU A 233 -17.80 -11.47 -4.82
N PHE A 234 -18.21 -12.73 -5.00
CA PHE A 234 -19.15 -13.14 -6.06
C PHE A 234 -20.53 -13.57 -5.54
N ASN A 235 -20.62 -14.14 -4.36
CA ASN A 235 -21.90 -14.60 -3.82
C ASN A 235 -22.83 -13.42 -3.53
N ARG A 236 -24.13 -13.70 -3.51
CA ARG A 236 -25.16 -12.75 -3.11
C ARG A 236 -24.85 -12.21 -1.70
N ASN A 237 -24.80 -10.90 -1.55
CA ASN A 237 -24.40 -10.21 -0.31
C ASN A 237 -22.92 -10.40 0.10
N ALA A 238 -22.02 -10.65 -0.83
CA ALA A 238 -20.59 -10.74 -0.57
C ALA A 238 -20.07 -9.47 0.10
N LYS A 239 -19.28 -9.63 1.19
CA LYS A 239 -18.85 -8.50 2.05
C LYS A 239 -18.04 -7.44 1.32
N LEU A 240 -17.30 -7.83 0.28
CA LEU A 240 -16.40 -6.96 -0.48
C LEU A 240 -16.96 -6.56 -1.86
N GLN A 241 -18.21 -6.93 -2.18
CA GLN A 241 -18.83 -6.64 -3.46
C GLN A 241 -18.85 -5.13 -3.79
N ASN A 242 -19.11 -4.26 -2.81
CA ASN A 242 -19.15 -2.80 -2.96
C ASN A 242 -17.90 -2.13 -2.32
N GLU A 243 -16.85 -2.90 -2.10
CA GLU A 243 -15.69 -2.41 -1.37
C GLU A 243 -14.91 -1.35 -2.14
N PHE A 244 -14.83 -1.48 -3.47
CA PHE A 244 -14.14 -0.53 -4.33
C PHE A 244 -14.70 0.90 -4.14
N ASP A 245 -16.00 1.08 -4.29
CA ASP A 245 -16.63 2.39 -4.16
C ASP A 245 -16.52 2.93 -2.73
N ARG A 246 -16.74 2.06 -1.72
CA ARG A 246 -16.59 2.43 -0.30
C ARG A 246 -15.16 2.86 0.04
N LEU A 247 -14.17 2.22 -0.55
CA LEU A 247 -12.76 2.54 -0.34
C LEU A 247 -12.43 3.94 -0.85
N PHE A 248 -12.80 4.24 -2.10
CA PHE A 248 -12.53 5.55 -2.70
C PHE A 248 -13.36 6.66 -2.04
N GLY A 249 -14.65 6.46 -1.82
CA GLY A 249 -15.53 7.43 -1.15
C GLY A 249 -15.10 7.76 0.27
N SER A 250 -14.36 6.87 0.94
CA SER A 250 -13.84 7.10 2.29
C SER A 250 -12.48 7.79 2.35
N LEU A 251 -11.74 7.80 1.26
CA LEU A 251 -10.37 8.35 1.19
C LEU A 251 -10.31 9.69 0.49
N PHE A 252 -11.18 9.92 -0.49
CA PHE A 252 -11.05 11.05 -1.40
C PHE A 252 -12.34 11.87 -1.45
N LYS A 253 -12.17 13.16 -1.40
CA LYS A 253 -13.23 14.10 -1.71
C LYS A 253 -13.34 14.18 -3.24
N ASN A 254 -14.53 14.06 -3.82
CA ASN A 254 -14.76 13.92 -5.25
C ASN A 254 -14.09 12.65 -5.83
N GLU A 255 -14.38 11.50 -5.21
CA GLU A 255 -13.83 10.19 -5.53
C GLU A 255 -13.97 9.76 -6.98
N GLU A 256 -14.95 10.31 -7.71
CA GLU A 256 -15.21 9.96 -9.11
C GLU A 256 -13.98 10.14 -10.02
N ASP A 257 -13.24 11.24 -9.87
CA ASP A 257 -12.07 11.50 -10.71
C ASP A 257 -10.91 10.54 -10.38
N TYR A 258 -10.74 10.19 -9.10
CA TYR A 258 -9.79 9.16 -8.68
C TYR A 258 -10.14 7.80 -9.27
N MET A 259 -11.42 7.41 -9.22
CA MET A 259 -11.91 6.16 -9.82
C MET A 259 -11.76 6.14 -11.34
N LYS A 260 -11.99 7.27 -12.05
CA LYS A 260 -11.72 7.38 -13.50
C LYS A 260 -10.26 7.09 -13.83
N VAL A 261 -9.31 7.65 -13.05
CA VAL A 261 -7.88 7.40 -13.26
C VAL A 261 -7.55 5.93 -13.05
N VAL A 262 -8.02 5.34 -11.95
CA VAL A 262 -7.75 3.93 -11.62
C VAL A 262 -8.37 2.99 -12.67
N ARG A 263 -9.61 3.24 -13.12
CA ARG A 263 -10.23 2.50 -14.23
C ARG A 263 -9.51 2.68 -15.58
N CYS A 264 -8.95 3.85 -15.84
CA CYS A 264 -8.11 4.07 -17.01
C CYS A 264 -6.85 3.21 -16.95
N LEU A 265 -6.14 3.23 -15.82
CA LEU A 265 -4.88 2.50 -15.63
C LEU A 265 -5.07 0.98 -15.68
N ALA A 266 -6.22 0.46 -15.24
CA ALA A 266 -6.53 -0.97 -15.31
C ALA A 266 -6.60 -1.53 -16.74
N LYS A 267 -6.77 -0.67 -17.77
CA LYS A 267 -6.89 -1.09 -19.18
C LYS A 267 -5.55 -1.43 -19.83
N ARG A 268 -4.43 -0.91 -19.32
CA ARG A 268 -3.09 -1.08 -19.92
C ARG A 268 -2.03 -1.26 -18.85
N ARG A 269 -1.44 -2.46 -18.76
CA ARG A 269 -0.43 -2.83 -17.76
C ARG A 269 0.85 -2.00 -17.80
N SER A 270 1.29 -1.66 -19.02
CA SER A 270 2.44 -0.77 -19.17
C SER A 270 2.17 0.66 -18.68
N GLY A 271 1.02 0.88 -18.04
CA GLY A 271 0.63 2.17 -17.56
C GLY A 271 0.42 3.22 -18.66
N TYR A 272 0.23 4.43 -18.23
CA TYR A 272 -0.03 5.60 -19.06
C TYR A 272 0.83 6.76 -18.58
N THR A 273 1.21 7.65 -19.50
CA THR A 273 1.75 8.94 -19.09
C THR A 273 0.65 9.82 -18.52
N ARG A 274 1.04 10.92 -17.89
CA ARG A 274 0.09 11.91 -17.39
C ARG A 274 -0.83 12.42 -18.48
N GLU A 275 -0.27 12.76 -19.64
CA GLU A 275 -1.01 13.29 -20.80
C GLU A 275 -2.04 12.26 -21.30
N GLU A 276 -1.64 11.00 -21.46
CA GLU A 276 -2.53 9.91 -21.87
C GLU A 276 -3.66 9.67 -20.86
N ILE A 277 -3.39 9.80 -19.55
CA ILE A 277 -4.42 9.69 -18.49
C ILE A 277 -5.44 10.82 -18.65
N LEU A 278 -4.98 12.07 -18.78
CA LEU A 278 -5.87 13.22 -18.90
C LEU A 278 -6.73 13.15 -20.16
N GLU A 279 -6.16 12.74 -21.28
CA GLU A 279 -6.87 12.52 -22.52
C GLU A 279 -7.97 11.44 -22.39
N ALA A 280 -7.61 10.29 -21.78
CA ALA A 280 -8.53 9.17 -21.62
C ALA A 280 -9.65 9.42 -20.61
N THR A 281 -9.36 10.19 -19.54
CA THR A 281 -10.31 10.44 -18.44
C THR A 281 -11.11 11.73 -18.61
N LYS A 282 -10.68 12.62 -19.52
CA LYS A 282 -11.22 13.96 -19.71
C LYS A 282 -11.11 14.84 -18.45
N ILE A 283 -10.21 14.52 -17.56
CA ILE A 283 -9.89 15.36 -16.39
C ILE A 283 -9.13 16.59 -16.90
N LYS A 284 -9.56 17.76 -16.44
CA LYS A 284 -8.93 19.03 -16.84
C LYS A 284 -7.48 19.10 -16.34
N ASP A 285 -6.58 19.48 -17.24
CA ASP A 285 -5.17 19.70 -16.87
C ASP A 285 -5.01 20.83 -15.85
N GLY A 286 -4.10 20.63 -14.88
CA GLY A 286 -3.83 21.61 -13.85
C GLY A 286 -3.40 20.97 -12.52
N GLY A 287 -3.38 21.78 -11.46
CA GLY A 287 -3.00 21.36 -10.11
C GLY A 287 -3.84 20.19 -9.59
N GLY A 288 -5.17 20.21 -9.81
CA GLY A 288 -6.06 19.13 -9.36
C GLY A 288 -5.70 17.75 -9.95
N ALA A 289 -5.33 17.70 -11.24
CA ALA A 289 -4.88 16.45 -11.86
C ALA A 289 -3.57 15.94 -11.23
N SER A 290 -2.64 16.83 -10.92
CA SER A 290 -1.39 16.48 -10.23
C SER A 290 -1.66 16.01 -8.81
N ASP A 291 -2.60 16.61 -8.10
CA ASP A 291 -3.01 16.21 -6.75
C ASP A 291 -3.64 14.82 -6.73
N ILE A 292 -4.48 14.48 -7.75
CA ILE A 292 -5.06 13.14 -7.89
C ILE A 292 -3.96 12.09 -8.04
N LEU A 293 -3.02 12.28 -8.99
CA LEU A 293 -1.92 11.34 -9.22
C LEU A 293 -1.02 11.22 -7.99
N ARG A 294 -0.73 12.32 -7.32
CA ARG A 294 0.06 12.36 -6.08
C ARG A 294 -0.64 11.57 -4.96
N ALA A 295 -1.95 11.80 -4.76
CA ALA A 295 -2.71 11.13 -3.72
C ALA A 295 -2.85 9.61 -3.96
N LEU A 296 -3.11 9.20 -5.20
CA LEU A 296 -3.16 7.78 -5.57
C LEU A 296 -1.79 7.10 -5.39
N THR A 297 -0.69 7.80 -5.71
CA THR A 297 0.67 7.30 -5.51
C THR A 297 1.00 7.17 -4.02
N ALA A 298 0.74 8.21 -3.24
CA ALA A 298 0.99 8.21 -1.79
C ALA A 298 0.20 7.11 -1.07
N SER A 299 -1.03 6.85 -1.52
CA SER A 299 -1.90 5.79 -0.99
C SER A 299 -1.63 4.41 -1.59
N LYS A 300 -0.60 4.24 -2.43
CA LYS A 300 -0.19 2.97 -3.04
C LYS A 300 -1.26 2.29 -3.91
N PHE A 301 -2.15 3.07 -4.51
CA PHE A 301 -3.02 2.55 -5.56
C PHE A 301 -2.30 2.44 -6.89
N ILE A 302 -1.46 3.42 -7.20
CA ILE A 302 -0.68 3.50 -8.42
C ILE A 302 0.81 3.68 -8.12
N THR A 303 1.65 3.26 -9.05
CA THR A 303 3.10 3.43 -8.97
C THR A 303 3.60 4.19 -10.19
N PRO A 304 4.31 5.33 -10.00
CA PRO A 304 5.06 5.95 -11.08
C PRO A 304 6.32 5.12 -11.36
N TYR A 305 6.67 4.95 -12.62
CA TYR A 305 7.91 4.31 -13.03
C TYR A 305 8.43 4.89 -14.35
N LEU A 306 9.72 4.68 -14.61
CA LEU A 306 10.36 5.06 -15.85
C LEU A 306 10.57 3.79 -16.69
N PRO A 307 9.92 3.65 -17.87
CA PRO A 307 10.22 2.54 -18.76
C PRO A 307 11.69 2.54 -19.16
N PHE A 308 12.25 1.36 -19.40
CA PHE A 308 13.64 1.22 -19.84
C PHE A 308 13.92 2.09 -21.08
N GLY A 309 15.03 2.81 -21.08
CA GLY A 309 15.42 3.72 -22.15
C GLY A 309 14.61 5.02 -22.26
N GLN A 310 13.72 5.32 -21.33
CA GLN A 310 12.89 6.54 -21.32
C GLN A 310 13.07 7.34 -20.02
N PRO A 311 14.22 7.96 -19.76
CA PRO A 311 14.56 8.54 -18.45
C PRO A 311 13.75 9.79 -18.06
N LYS A 312 12.99 10.36 -18.99
CA LYS A 312 12.19 11.60 -18.77
C LYS A 312 10.67 11.39 -18.85
N ARG A 313 10.21 10.21 -19.20
CA ARG A 313 8.79 9.95 -19.46
C ARG A 313 8.20 9.04 -18.37
N ILE A 314 7.70 9.67 -17.32
CA ILE A 314 7.06 8.93 -16.21
C ILE A 314 5.75 8.29 -16.71
N HIS A 315 5.60 7.01 -16.46
CA HIS A 315 4.37 6.26 -16.61
C HIS A 315 3.80 5.94 -15.24
N TYR A 316 2.48 5.89 -15.15
CA TYR A 316 1.75 5.46 -13.96
C TYR A 316 1.05 4.13 -14.27
N ARG A 317 1.18 3.16 -13.37
CA ARG A 317 0.47 1.89 -13.47
C ARG A 317 -0.33 1.63 -12.19
N LEU A 318 -1.42 0.90 -12.31
CA LEU A 318 -2.20 0.41 -11.19
C LEU A 318 -1.43 -0.74 -10.53
N CYS A 319 -1.15 -0.64 -9.23
CA CYS A 319 -0.41 -1.65 -8.47
C CYS A 319 -1.21 -2.24 -7.30
N ASP A 320 -2.39 -1.73 -7.01
CA ASP A 320 -3.26 -2.28 -5.98
C ASP A 320 -3.93 -3.56 -6.46
N HIS A 321 -3.60 -4.69 -5.83
CA HIS A 321 -4.08 -6.02 -6.23
C HIS A 321 -5.61 -6.14 -6.16
N PHE A 322 -6.23 -5.61 -5.09
CA PHE A 322 -7.69 -5.64 -4.98
C PHE A 322 -8.36 -4.84 -6.09
N CYS A 323 -7.88 -3.65 -6.40
CA CYS A 323 -8.41 -2.84 -7.51
C CYS A 323 -8.19 -3.52 -8.87
N LEU A 324 -7.02 -4.13 -9.11
CA LEU A 324 -6.75 -4.90 -10.32
C LEU A 324 -7.74 -6.05 -10.49
N PHE A 325 -7.98 -6.81 -9.42
CA PHE A 325 -8.95 -7.90 -9.41
C PHE A 325 -10.38 -7.38 -9.65
N TYR A 326 -10.81 -6.40 -8.85
CA TYR A 326 -12.16 -5.86 -8.89
C TYR A 326 -12.51 -5.31 -10.28
N LEU A 327 -11.63 -4.49 -10.85
CA LEU A 327 -11.84 -3.87 -12.15
C LEU A 327 -11.80 -4.89 -13.31
N HIS A 328 -11.15 -6.02 -13.12
CA HIS A 328 -11.12 -7.08 -14.14
C HIS A 328 -12.38 -7.95 -14.12
N PHE A 329 -12.92 -8.28 -12.95
CA PHE A 329 -13.97 -9.29 -12.79
C PHE A 329 -15.32 -8.73 -12.34
N LEU A 330 -15.37 -7.62 -11.60
CA LEU A 330 -16.58 -7.16 -10.90
C LEU A 330 -17.12 -5.82 -11.42
N ASP A 331 -16.27 -4.88 -11.86
CA ASP A 331 -16.67 -3.48 -12.19
C ASP A 331 -17.76 -3.38 -13.27
N LYS A 332 -17.85 -4.36 -14.18
CA LYS A 332 -18.81 -4.37 -15.29
C LYS A 332 -19.87 -5.46 -15.18
N ALA A 333 -19.86 -6.22 -14.11
CA ALA A 333 -20.82 -7.29 -13.91
C ALA A 333 -22.14 -6.69 -13.41
N GLU A 334 -23.21 -6.78 -14.21
CA GLU A 334 -24.56 -6.36 -13.76
C GLU A 334 -25.01 -7.14 -12.54
N LYS A 335 -24.71 -8.43 -12.48
CA LYS A 335 -24.81 -9.28 -11.28
C LYS A 335 -23.60 -10.21 -11.23
N PRO A 336 -22.91 -10.29 -10.07
CA PRO A 336 -21.89 -11.33 -9.89
C PRO A 336 -22.51 -12.72 -10.07
N GLU A 337 -21.84 -13.58 -10.83
CA GLU A 337 -22.23 -14.98 -10.99
C GLU A 337 -21.82 -15.73 -9.72
N GLU A 338 -22.79 -16.32 -9.02
CA GLU A 338 -22.50 -17.13 -7.81
C GLU A 338 -21.59 -18.32 -8.20
N HIS A 339 -20.60 -18.61 -7.35
CA HIS A 339 -19.58 -19.64 -7.60
C HIS A 339 -18.71 -19.41 -8.84
N PHE A 340 -18.62 -18.16 -9.31
CA PHE A 340 -17.84 -17.80 -10.51
C PHE A 340 -16.41 -18.32 -10.45
N TRP A 341 -15.73 -18.13 -9.32
CA TRP A 341 -14.34 -18.51 -9.17
C TRP A 341 -14.14 -20.01 -9.16
N GLN A 342 -15.00 -20.75 -8.43
CA GLN A 342 -14.98 -22.22 -8.40
C GLN A 342 -15.25 -22.81 -9.78
N ASN A 343 -16.29 -22.33 -10.48
CA ASN A 343 -16.69 -22.82 -11.80
C ASN A 343 -15.62 -22.58 -12.88
N ASN A 344 -14.85 -21.49 -12.74
CA ASN A 344 -13.86 -21.07 -13.74
C ASN A 344 -12.41 -21.36 -13.32
N TYR A 345 -12.17 -22.02 -12.19
CA TYR A 345 -10.86 -22.13 -11.55
C TYR A 345 -9.73 -22.57 -12.50
N MET A 346 -10.01 -23.50 -13.43
CA MET A 346 -9.05 -24.03 -14.42
C MET A 346 -9.20 -23.36 -15.81
N SER A 347 -10.02 -22.32 -15.94
CA SER A 347 -10.26 -21.71 -17.24
C SER A 347 -9.04 -20.94 -17.77
N GLY A 348 -8.90 -20.90 -19.11
CA GLY A 348 -7.85 -20.12 -19.75
C GLY A 348 -7.90 -18.63 -19.40
N LYS A 349 -9.12 -18.07 -19.17
CA LYS A 349 -9.32 -16.69 -18.75
C LYS A 349 -8.68 -16.40 -17.39
N LEU A 350 -8.92 -17.26 -16.39
CA LEU A 350 -8.31 -17.12 -15.07
C LEU A 350 -6.80 -17.35 -15.11
N ASN A 351 -6.33 -18.31 -15.91
CA ASN A 351 -4.90 -18.57 -16.06
C ASN A 351 -4.17 -17.36 -16.68
N ALA A 352 -4.75 -16.73 -17.70
CA ALA A 352 -4.20 -15.51 -18.27
C ALA A 352 -4.15 -14.36 -17.26
N TRP A 353 -5.21 -14.18 -16.46
CA TRP A 353 -5.24 -13.16 -15.40
C TRP A 353 -4.20 -13.44 -14.31
N ARG A 354 -4.06 -14.70 -13.86
CA ARG A 354 -3.04 -15.11 -12.87
C ARG A 354 -1.62 -14.76 -13.33
N GLY A 355 -1.31 -14.98 -14.60
CA GLY A 355 -0.02 -14.60 -15.18
C GLY A 355 0.27 -13.09 -14.96
N TYR A 356 -0.73 -12.27 -15.20
CA TYR A 356 -0.60 -10.82 -15.01
C TYR A 356 -0.50 -10.37 -13.56
N ALA A 357 -1.36 -10.95 -12.74
CA ALA A 357 -1.37 -10.63 -11.33
C ALA A 357 -0.06 -11.05 -10.66
N PHE A 358 0.58 -12.14 -11.14
CA PHE A 358 1.87 -12.59 -10.65
C PHE A 358 3.02 -11.63 -11.01
N GLU A 359 2.99 -11.06 -12.23
CA GLU A 359 3.93 -9.99 -12.58
C GLU A 359 3.88 -8.86 -11.55
N GLU A 360 2.67 -8.41 -11.16
CA GLU A 360 2.51 -7.33 -10.18
C GLU A 360 2.92 -7.78 -8.75
N VAL A 361 2.69 -9.05 -8.38
CA VAL A 361 3.22 -9.61 -7.12
C VAL A 361 4.74 -9.53 -7.11
N CYS A 362 5.42 -9.95 -8.18
CA CYS A 362 6.89 -9.85 -8.29
C CYS A 362 7.36 -8.39 -8.17
N LEU A 363 6.68 -7.46 -8.86
CA LEU A 363 7.02 -6.04 -8.81
C LEU A 363 6.79 -5.39 -7.44
N SER A 364 5.89 -5.92 -6.64
CA SER A 364 5.69 -5.50 -5.24
C SER A 364 6.66 -6.15 -4.25
N HIS A 365 7.41 -7.17 -4.69
CA HIS A 365 8.39 -7.93 -3.88
C HIS A 365 9.82 -7.82 -4.42
N ILE A 366 10.17 -6.69 -5.03
CA ILE A 366 11.54 -6.42 -5.52
C ILE A 366 12.62 -6.62 -4.43
N PRO A 367 12.44 -6.17 -3.17
CA PRO A 367 13.43 -6.41 -2.14
C PRO A 367 13.73 -7.91 -1.92
N GLN A 368 12.73 -8.79 -1.94
CA GLN A 368 12.86 -10.22 -1.82
C GLN A 368 13.59 -10.83 -3.03
N ILE A 369 13.23 -10.40 -4.24
CA ILE A 369 13.93 -10.80 -5.47
C ILE A 369 15.41 -10.41 -5.39
N LYS A 370 15.73 -9.19 -4.97
CA LYS A 370 17.12 -8.74 -4.79
C LYS A 370 17.86 -9.54 -3.73
N ALA A 371 17.20 -9.89 -2.64
CA ALA A 371 17.78 -10.74 -1.59
C ALA A 371 18.09 -12.14 -2.14
N ALA A 372 17.17 -12.75 -2.86
CA ALA A 372 17.35 -14.07 -3.46
C ALA A 372 18.45 -14.09 -4.56
N LEU A 373 18.65 -12.98 -5.25
CA LEU A 373 19.75 -12.80 -6.22
C LEU A 373 21.10 -12.44 -5.55
N GLY A 374 21.13 -12.17 -4.25
CA GLY A 374 22.34 -11.75 -3.53
C GLY A 374 22.79 -10.33 -3.87
N ILE A 375 21.88 -9.46 -4.28
CA ILE A 375 22.19 -8.09 -4.76
C ILE A 375 21.56 -6.97 -3.91
N SER A 376 21.11 -7.26 -2.69
CA SER A 376 20.50 -6.28 -1.79
C SER A 376 21.39 -5.08 -1.47
N GLY A 377 22.73 -5.27 -1.46
CA GLY A 377 23.69 -4.21 -1.20
C GLY A 377 24.11 -3.41 -2.44
N ILE A 378 23.56 -3.72 -3.61
CA ILE A 378 23.92 -3.05 -4.87
C ILE A 378 22.83 -2.04 -5.22
N ASN A 379 23.22 -0.81 -5.59
CA ASN A 379 22.26 0.15 -6.12
C ASN A 379 21.70 -0.36 -7.45
N THR A 380 20.38 -0.34 -7.57
CA THR A 380 19.67 -0.85 -8.72
C THR A 380 18.60 0.13 -9.21
N LYS A 381 18.26 0.02 -10.49
CA LYS A 381 17.13 0.68 -11.09
C LYS A 381 16.24 -0.37 -11.75
N GLU A 382 14.99 -0.42 -11.31
CA GLU A 382 14.00 -1.36 -11.80
C GLU A 382 13.12 -0.70 -12.85
N SER A 383 12.90 -1.41 -13.96
CA SER A 383 12.08 -0.95 -15.08
C SER A 383 11.40 -2.13 -15.77
N SER A 384 10.44 -1.83 -16.63
CA SER A 384 9.89 -2.76 -17.62
C SER A 384 10.00 -2.13 -19.00
N TRP A 385 9.92 -2.93 -20.05
CA TRP A 385 10.08 -2.41 -21.40
C TRP A 385 9.16 -3.09 -22.40
N ILE A 386 8.44 -2.29 -23.18
CA ILE A 386 7.71 -2.76 -24.35
C ILE A 386 8.40 -2.16 -25.57
N VAL A 387 9.01 -3.03 -26.35
CA VAL A 387 9.60 -2.68 -27.65
C VAL A 387 8.48 -2.60 -28.67
N ARG A 388 8.43 -1.53 -29.45
CA ARG A 388 7.43 -1.31 -30.48
C ARG A 388 8.06 -1.18 -31.85
N ASP A 389 7.35 -1.61 -32.89
CA ASP A 389 7.73 -1.38 -34.28
C ASP A 389 7.49 0.08 -34.69
N ALA A 390 7.83 0.40 -35.94
CA ALA A 390 7.63 1.74 -36.51
C ALA A 390 6.14 2.19 -36.53
N ASN A 391 5.20 1.24 -36.48
CA ASN A 391 3.76 1.48 -36.44
C ASN A 391 3.19 1.54 -35.03
N GLY A 392 4.07 1.44 -34.00
CA GLY A 392 3.66 1.44 -32.59
C GLY A 392 3.12 0.11 -32.07
N LYS A 393 3.14 -0.98 -32.85
CA LYS A 393 2.71 -2.29 -32.43
C LYS A 393 3.75 -2.96 -31.54
N PRO A 394 3.35 -3.59 -30.42
CA PRO A 394 4.28 -4.31 -29.57
C PRO A 394 4.96 -5.46 -30.29
N LEU A 395 6.29 -5.44 -30.34
CA LEU A 395 7.15 -6.48 -30.87
C LEU A 395 7.61 -7.43 -29.76
N SER A 396 8.00 -6.87 -28.61
CA SER A 396 8.54 -7.63 -27.50
C SER A 396 8.20 -6.93 -26.19
N GLN A 397 8.02 -7.71 -25.12
CA GLN A 397 7.81 -7.21 -23.76
C GLN A 397 8.82 -7.86 -22.82
N MET A 398 9.40 -7.06 -21.95
CA MET A 398 10.29 -7.48 -20.86
C MET A 398 9.60 -7.10 -19.54
N ASP A 399 9.29 -8.11 -18.73
CA ASP A 399 8.45 -7.94 -17.55
C ASP A 399 9.14 -7.13 -16.46
N LEU A 400 10.44 -7.44 -16.20
CA LEU A 400 11.28 -6.73 -15.25
C LEU A 400 12.73 -6.70 -15.72
N ILE A 401 13.33 -5.50 -15.71
CA ILE A 401 14.75 -5.27 -15.95
C ILE A 401 15.33 -4.65 -14.68
N ILE A 402 16.39 -5.24 -14.14
CA ILE A 402 17.12 -4.70 -12.98
C ILE A 402 18.51 -4.27 -13.47
N GLU A 403 18.69 -2.97 -13.68
CA GLU A 403 19.98 -2.34 -13.98
C GLU A 403 20.77 -2.20 -12.67
N ARG A 404 21.99 -2.70 -12.61
CA ARG A 404 22.83 -2.75 -11.42
C ARG A 404 24.04 -1.84 -11.56
N ALA A 405 24.45 -1.20 -10.47
CA ALA A 405 25.63 -0.35 -10.45
C ALA A 405 26.96 -1.09 -10.71
N ASP A 406 26.98 -2.43 -10.59
CA ASP A 406 28.12 -3.30 -10.91
C ASP A 406 28.21 -3.71 -12.39
N ASN A 407 27.57 -2.97 -13.29
CA ASN A 407 27.50 -3.21 -14.73
C ASN A 407 26.82 -4.53 -15.15
N ASN A 408 26.03 -5.14 -14.28
CA ASN A 408 25.18 -6.25 -14.66
C ASN A 408 23.74 -5.78 -14.84
N VAL A 409 23.00 -6.42 -15.74
CA VAL A 409 21.58 -6.17 -15.98
C VAL A 409 20.84 -7.50 -15.94
N ASN A 410 19.96 -7.69 -14.96
CA ASN A 410 19.11 -8.86 -14.93
C ASN A 410 17.87 -8.62 -15.81
N LEU A 411 17.73 -9.41 -16.86
CA LEU A 411 16.50 -9.54 -17.64
C LEU A 411 15.66 -10.62 -16.97
N CYS A 412 14.60 -10.24 -16.29
CA CYS A 412 13.76 -11.15 -15.53
C CYS A 412 12.50 -11.50 -16.33
N GLU A 413 12.31 -12.79 -16.57
CA GLU A 413 11.12 -13.36 -17.18
C GLU A 413 10.24 -13.96 -16.10
N ILE A 414 9.00 -13.49 -16.00
CA ILE A 414 8.07 -13.84 -14.91
C ILE A 414 6.98 -14.75 -15.47
N LYS A 415 6.77 -15.92 -14.84
CA LYS A 415 5.76 -16.89 -15.29
C LYS A 415 5.05 -17.57 -14.13
N PHE A 416 3.72 -17.52 -14.17
CA PHE A 416 2.86 -18.25 -13.25
C PHE A 416 2.31 -19.51 -13.89
N TYR A 417 2.73 -20.66 -13.38
CA TYR A 417 2.34 -21.99 -13.88
C TYR A 417 1.93 -22.92 -12.75
N GLY A 418 1.10 -23.91 -13.05
CA GLY A 418 0.71 -24.95 -12.09
C GLY A 418 1.74 -26.07 -11.91
N SER A 419 2.88 -26.02 -12.62
CA SER A 419 3.97 -27.01 -12.62
C SER A 419 5.31 -26.34 -12.91
N LEU A 420 6.38 -27.13 -13.00
CA LEU A 420 7.68 -26.64 -13.51
C LEU A 420 7.50 -25.97 -14.87
N PHE A 421 8.11 -24.82 -15.04
CA PHE A 421 8.09 -24.10 -16.31
C PHE A 421 9.09 -24.71 -17.30
N GLU A 422 8.64 -25.05 -18.49
CA GLU A 422 9.48 -25.60 -19.56
C GLU A 422 9.76 -24.54 -20.62
N ILE A 423 11.04 -24.31 -20.90
CA ILE A 423 11.48 -23.48 -22.04
C ILE A 423 11.55 -24.41 -23.24
N ASP A 424 10.61 -24.30 -24.17
CA ASP A 424 10.67 -25.00 -25.45
C ASP A 424 11.53 -24.27 -26.49
N LYS A 425 11.77 -24.87 -27.65
CA LYS A 425 12.58 -24.28 -28.73
C LYS A 425 12.08 -22.89 -29.19
N ARG A 426 10.76 -22.72 -29.27
CA ARG A 426 10.16 -21.47 -29.72
C ARG A 426 10.36 -20.36 -28.67
N TYR A 427 10.19 -20.73 -27.40
CA TYR A 427 10.34 -19.79 -26.31
C TYR A 427 11.81 -19.41 -26.08
N ASP A 428 12.74 -20.36 -26.26
CA ASP A 428 14.19 -20.12 -26.26
C ASP A 428 14.56 -19.04 -27.31
N ALA A 429 14.07 -19.18 -28.53
CA ALA A 429 14.29 -18.17 -29.57
C ALA A 429 13.76 -16.79 -29.14
N THR A 430 12.56 -16.74 -28.55
CA THR A 430 11.98 -15.48 -28.02
C THR A 430 12.87 -14.84 -26.94
N LEU A 431 13.40 -15.65 -26.03
CA LEU A 431 14.29 -15.15 -24.96
C LEU A 431 15.62 -14.62 -25.53
N ARG A 432 16.20 -15.31 -26.51
CA ARG A 432 17.42 -14.85 -27.22
C ARG A 432 17.18 -13.52 -27.92
N ASP A 433 16.06 -13.38 -28.62
CA ASP A 433 15.69 -12.13 -29.29
C ASP A 433 15.55 -10.99 -28.28
N ARG A 434 14.87 -11.21 -27.14
CA ARG A 434 14.76 -10.22 -26.06
C ARG A 434 16.12 -9.81 -25.49
N MET A 435 16.97 -10.79 -25.22
CA MET A 435 18.35 -10.53 -24.76
C MET A 435 19.13 -9.68 -25.77
N GLN A 436 19.08 -10.03 -27.06
CA GLN A 436 19.78 -9.31 -28.11
C GLN A 436 19.25 -7.88 -28.27
N ILE A 437 17.94 -7.68 -28.22
CA ILE A 437 17.30 -6.35 -28.25
C ILE A 437 17.79 -5.49 -27.07
N LEU A 438 17.87 -6.08 -25.86
CA LEU A 438 18.35 -5.39 -24.68
C LEU A 438 19.85 -5.06 -24.79
N ILE A 439 20.68 -6.02 -25.18
CA ILE A 439 22.14 -5.84 -25.37
C ILE A 439 22.44 -4.68 -26.33
N ASN A 440 21.70 -4.57 -27.43
CA ASN A 440 21.87 -3.50 -28.41
C ASN A 440 21.54 -2.10 -27.88
N LYS A 441 20.91 -1.99 -26.71
CA LYS A 441 20.57 -0.72 -26.03
C LYS A 441 21.48 -0.39 -24.85
N LEU A 442 22.28 -1.35 -24.42
CA LEU A 442 23.16 -1.22 -23.28
C LEU A 442 24.54 -0.70 -23.68
N SER A 443 25.27 -0.17 -22.71
CA SER A 443 26.68 0.16 -22.84
C SER A 443 27.51 -1.13 -23.04
N PRO A 444 28.63 -1.09 -23.83
CA PRO A 444 29.51 -2.25 -23.97
C PRO A 444 30.12 -2.79 -22.67
N LYS A 445 30.05 -2.03 -21.59
CA LYS A 445 30.52 -2.46 -20.25
C LYS A 445 29.49 -3.30 -19.50
N GLN A 446 28.25 -3.32 -19.96
CA GLN A 446 27.15 -3.98 -19.25
C GLN A 446 26.93 -5.41 -19.76
N THR A 447 26.71 -6.32 -18.84
CA THR A 447 26.45 -7.74 -19.12
C THR A 447 25.01 -8.09 -18.78
N VAL A 448 24.26 -8.68 -19.73
CA VAL A 448 22.90 -9.14 -19.50
C VAL A 448 22.94 -10.55 -18.88
N LYS A 449 22.17 -10.75 -17.84
CA LYS A 449 21.93 -12.03 -17.17
C LYS A 449 20.45 -12.38 -17.25
N LEU A 450 20.13 -13.49 -17.89
CA LEU A 450 18.76 -13.98 -17.93
C LEU A 450 18.38 -14.58 -16.57
N THR A 451 17.31 -14.06 -16.00
CA THR A 451 16.74 -14.55 -14.73
C THR A 451 15.31 -14.98 -14.97
N THR A 452 14.91 -16.13 -14.46
CA THR A 452 13.50 -16.54 -14.47
C THR A 452 12.93 -16.46 -13.06
N ILE A 453 11.68 -15.98 -12.95
CA ILE A 453 10.91 -15.98 -11.70
C ILE A 453 9.63 -16.77 -12.01
N THR A 454 9.57 -17.99 -11.51
CA THR A 454 8.48 -18.91 -11.85
C THR A 454 7.84 -19.47 -10.57
N THR A 455 6.68 -20.06 -10.70
CA THR A 455 5.97 -20.61 -9.55
C THR A 455 6.76 -21.72 -8.87
N PHE A 456 7.20 -22.72 -9.64
CA PHE A 456 7.82 -23.95 -9.13
C PHE A 456 9.26 -24.19 -9.62
N GLY A 457 9.82 -23.26 -10.39
CA GLY A 457 11.15 -23.40 -10.98
C GLY A 457 11.11 -23.86 -12.44
N LEU A 458 12.28 -24.08 -13.00
CA LEU A 458 12.47 -24.50 -14.38
C LEU A 458 12.62 -26.02 -14.49
N LYS A 459 11.99 -26.61 -15.52
CA LYS A 459 12.30 -27.94 -15.99
C LYS A 459 13.65 -27.93 -16.72
N ARG A 460 14.60 -28.75 -16.29
CA ARG A 460 15.89 -28.86 -16.95
C ARG A 460 15.76 -29.53 -18.33
N ASN A 461 16.22 -28.88 -19.35
CA ASN A 461 16.29 -29.39 -20.72
C ASN A 461 17.44 -28.69 -21.48
N GLU A 462 17.61 -28.94 -22.76
CA GLU A 462 18.64 -28.38 -23.63
C GLU A 462 18.57 -26.81 -23.75
N TYR A 463 17.38 -26.21 -23.52
CA TYR A 463 17.17 -24.77 -23.63
C TYR A 463 17.31 -24.02 -22.30
N SER A 464 17.27 -24.69 -21.18
CA SER A 464 17.34 -24.05 -19.86
C SER A 464 18.74 -23.57 -19.48
N GLY A 465 19.79 -24.00 -20.21
CA GLY A 465 21.20 -23.67 -19.91
C GLY A 465 21.58 -22.20 -20.05
N GLN A 466 20.78 -21.41 -20.78
CA GLN A 466 21.03 -19.96 -20.91
C GLN A 466 20.54 -19.13 -19.69
N VAL A 467 19.77 -19.72 -18.78
CA VAL A 467 19.28 -19.02 -17.59
C VAL A 467 20.32 -19.06 -16.49
N GLN A 468 20.83 -17.88 -16.10
CA GLN A 468 21.85 -17.74 -15.06
C GLN A 468 21.28 -17.81 -13.64
N SER A 469 20.03 -17.37 -13.47
CA SER A 469 19.35 -17.40 -12.16
C SER A 469 17.91 -17.85 -12.34
N SER A 470 17.44 -18.76 -11.50
CA SER A 470 16.06 -19.22 -11.49
C SER A 470 15.50 -19.10 -10.07
N LEU A 471 14.55 -18.20 -9.91
CA LEU A 471 13.82 -17.98 -8.67
C LEU A 471 12.46 -18.69 -8.73
N THR A 472 12.00 -19.11 -7.57
CA THR A 472 10.66 -19.68 -7.39
C THR A 472 9.79 -18.75 -6.58
N LEU A 473 8.51 -19.07 -6.46
CA LEU A 473 7.61 -18.29 -5.60
C LEU A 473 8.08 -18.27 -4.14
N ASP A 474 8.81 -19.31 -3.67
CA ASP A 474 9.33 -19.37 -2.30
C ASP A 474 10.34 -18.24 -1.99
N ASN A 475 11.00 -17.71 -3.02
CA ASN A 475 11.93 -16.59 -2.87
C ASN A 475 11.22 -15.23 -2.67
N LEU A 476 9.90 -15.19 -2.76
CA LEU A 476 9.10 -13.98 -2.53
C LEU A 476 8.57 -13.90 -1.09
N PHE A 477 8.73 -15.01 -0.30
CA PHE A 477 8.28 -15.11 1.10
C PHE A 477 9.32 -14.70 2.15
#